data_1a61989277fc9db94d74af58dee885a7
#
_entry.id   1a61989277fc9db94d74af58dee885a7
#
_cell.length_a   1.000
_cell.length_b   1.000
_cell.length_c   1.000
_cell.angle_alpha   90.00
_cell.angle_beta   90.00
_cell.angle_gamma   90.00
#
_symmetry.space_group_name_H-M   'P 1'
#
loop_
_entity.id
_entity.type
_entity.pdbx_description
1 polymer ?
#
loop_
_entity_poly.entity_id
_entity_poly.type
_entity_poly.pdbx_seq_one_letter_code
_entity_poly.pdbx_strand_id
1 'polypeptide(L)'
;MIRRFALCFSLAFAALGEARAQYGPSPYHAGPPDVRNPYDRARDGGNVDQWARLLDSADPRLRLRAVEDLGQSLDPRAVDPLLKDVGDPDLRVEARAIDYLGARRAADATPLLVQKLFLTGAPNGLRQRVLTALGRIGDPSASRAILDFLGQEPSADVRGTGIYALGEIGDVTIGEELRTLGNRESDPRLKKLVDEALMKITTLPRPEKKEFVPPASGLVPPLKPAP
;
A
#
# COMPACT_ATOMS: atom_id res chain seq x y z
N MET A 1 60.33 -25.53 24.94
CA MET A 1 59.11 -26.02 24.25
C MET A 1 57.97 -25.01 24.42
N ILE A 2 58.12 -23.76 24.04
CA ILE A 2 57.03 -22.76 24.07
C ILE A 2 57.29 -21.78 22.93
N ARG A 3 56.97 -22.13 21.68
CA ARG A 3 57.06 -21.20 20.54
C ARG A 3 56.30 -21.69 19.30
N ARG A 4 55.16 -22.36 19.43
CA ARG A 4 54.37 -22.82 18.25
C ARG A 4 52.84 -22.62 18.35
N PHE A 5 52.34 -21.79 19.25
CA PHE A 5 50.87 -21.58 19.38
C PHE A 5 50.39 -20.14 19.02
N ALA A 6 51.26 -19.26 18.53
CA ALA A 6 50.89 -17.86 18.26
C ALA A 6 50.56 -17.54 16.79
N LEU A 7 50.57 -18.51 15.87
CA LEU A 7 50.39 -18.26 14.42
C LEU A 7 49.06 -18.72 13.85
N CYS A 8 48.21 -19.42 14.61
CA CYS A 8 46.90 -19.89 14.11
C CYS A 8 45.71 -18.94 14.42
N PHE A 9 45.91 -17.92 15.24
CA PHE A 9 44.79 -17.01 15.59
C PHE A 9 44.69 -15.75 14.71
N SER A 10 45.70 -15.44 13.90
CA SER A 10 45.68 -14.24 13.03
C SER A 10 45.07 -14.48 11.66
N LEU A 11 44.88 -15.72 11.21
CA LEU A 11 44.29 -16.05 9.90
C LEU A 11 42.76 -16.24 9.94
N ALA A 12 42.18 -16.44 11.11
CA ALA A 12 40.72 -16.59 11.25
C ALA A 12 39.96 -15.25 11.29
N PHE A 13 40.63 -14.13 11.54
CA PHE A 13 40.00 -12.81 11.62
C PHE A 13 39.97 -12.06 10.27
N ALA A 14 40.83 -12.44 9.33
CA ALA A 14 40.84 -11.85 7.98
C ALA A 14 39.71 -12.40 7.08
N ALA A 15 39.27 -13.66 7.31
CA ALA A 15 38.21 -14.28 6.51
C ALA A 15 36.77 -13.82 6.86
N LEU A 16 36.57 -13.17 8.02
CA LEU A 16 35.28 -12.62 8.45
C LEU A 16 35.04 -11.19 7.94
N GLY A 17 36.05 -10.52 7.43
CA GLY A 17 35.95 -9.15 6.88
C GLY A 17 35.48 -9.11 5.43
N GLU A 18 35.76 -10.13 4.63
CA GLU A 18 35.45 -10.14 3.20
C GLU A 18 34.04 -10.67 2.87
N ALA A 19 33.40 -11.42 3.77
CA ALA A 19 32.03 -11.91 3.57
C ALA A 19 30.94 -10.84 3.74
N ARG A 20 31.30 -9.63 4.24
CA ARG A 20 30.35 -8.53 4.48
C ARG A 20 30.18 -7.58 3.29
N ALA A 21 31.00 -7.72 2.26
CA ALA A 21 30.98 -6.84 1.08
C ALA A 21 30.15 -7.37 -0.10
N GLN A 22 29.62 -8.59 -0.02
CA GLN A 22 28.83 -9.20 -1.12
C GLN A 22 27.31 -9.12 -0.95
N TYR A 23 26.82 -8.70 0.21
CA TYR A 23 25.40 -8.38 0.38
C TYR A 23 25.25 -6.86 0.39
N GLY A 24 24.98 -6.31 -0.78
CA GLY A 24 24.47 -4.94 -0.88
C GLY A 24 23.22 -4.78 0.01
N PRO A 25 22.89 -3.55 0.43
CA PRO A 25 21.73 -3.31 1.29
C PRO A 25 20.50 -3.96 0.66
N SER A 26 19.85 -4.82 1.45
CA SER A 26 18.60 -5.48 1.03
C SER A 26 17.61 -4.41 0.56
N PRO A 27 17.00 -4.55 -0.63
CA PRO A 27 16.02 -3.59 -1.12
C PRO A 27 14.77 -3.47 -0.24
N TYR A 28 14.66 -4.25 0.84
CA TYR A 28 13.52 -4.29 1.77
C TYR A 28 13.78 -3.62 3.12
N HIS A 29 14.97 -3.09 3.36
CA HIS A 29 15.21 -2.23 4.51
C HIS A 29 14.98 -0.77 4.12
N ALA A 30 13.72 -0.38 4.04
CA ALA A 30 13.38 1.02 4.29
C ALA A 30 13.82 1.31 5.73
N GLY A 31 14.86 2.13 5.89
CA GLY A 31 15.24 2.65 7.20
C GLY A 31 14.05 3.33 7.88
N PRO A 32 14.14 3.62 9.19
CA PRO A 32 13.08 4.34 9.89
C PRO A 32 12.73 5.61 9.08
N PRO A 33 11.45 6.02 9.06
CA PRO A 33 11.04 7.22 8.32
C PRO A 33 11.97 8.36 8.75
N ASP A 34 12.68 8.89 7.76
CA ASP A 34 13.58 10.02 7.95
C ASP A 34 12.77 11.14 8.59
N VAL A 35 13.11 11.52 9.81
CA VAL A 35 12.48 12.63 10.55
C VAL A 35 12.95 13.93 9.89
N ARG A 36 12.45 14.20 8.68
CA ARG A 36 12.79 15.39 7.94
C ARG A 36 12.26 16.63 8.66
N ASN A 37 13.15 17.61 8.74
CA ASN A 37 12.87 18.92 9.31
C ASN A 37 11.60 19.54 8.66
N PRO A 38 10.69 20.18 9.43
CA PRO A 38 9.51 20.87 8.90
C PRO A 38 9.80 21.88 7.77
N TYR A 39 11.03 22.42 7.70
CA TYR A 39 11.48 23.30 6.64
C TYR A 39 11.72 22.59 5.29
N ASP A 40 11.91 21.26 5.29
CA ASP A 40 12.05 20.48 4.06
C ASP A 40 10.70 20.34 3.33
N ARG A 41 9.56 20.45 4.03
CA ARG A 41 8.20 20.45 3.43
C ARG A 41 7.99 21.58 2.43
N ALA A 42 8.50 22.80 2.73
CA ALA A 42 8.40 23.93 1.80
C ALA A 42 9.29 23.72 0.55
N ARG A 43 10.37 22.96 0.70
CA ARG A 43 11.28 22.60 -0.37
C ARG A 43 10.72 21.49 -1.26
N ASP A 44 10.05 20.50 -0.66
CA ASP A 44 9.39 19.41 -1.39
C ASP A 44 8.22 19.91 -2.24
N GLY A 45 7.49 20.94 -1.82
CA GLY A 45 6.38 21.52 -2.57
C GLY A 45 6.78 22.09 -3.94
N GLY A 46 7.94 22.71 -4.03
CA GLY A 46 8.51 23.16 -5.33
C GLY A 46 8.95 22.01 -6.23
N ASN A 47 9.33 20.88 -5.64
CA ASN A 47 9.78 19.70 -6.36
C ASN A 47 8.60 18.87 -6.91
N VAL A 48 7.43 18.82 -6.23
CA VAL A 48 6.25 18.07 -6.71
C VAL A 48 5.84 18.52 -8.11
N ASP A 49 5.77 19.83 -8.37
CA ASP A 49 5.41 20.36 -9.68
C ASP A 49 6.45 20.03 -10.76
N GLN A 50 7.72 19.94 -10.37
CA GLN A 50 8.78 19.53 -11.27
C GLN A 50 8.69 18.04 -11.60
N TRP A 51 8.50 17.18 -10.59
CA TRP A 51 8.34 15.73 -10.78
C TRP A 51 7.07 15.41 -11.55
N ALA A 52 5.96 16.10 -11.28
CA ALA A 52 4.71 15.95 -12.04
C ALA A 52 4.90 16.23 -13.54
N ARG A 53 5.71 17.22 -13.90
CA ARG A 53 6.06 17.48 -15.34
C ARG A 53 6.90 16.37 -15.94
N LEU A 54 7.76 15.70 -15.17
CA LEU A 54 8.57 14.58 -15.67
C LEU A 54 7.74 13.32 -15.95
N LEU A 55 6.52 13.21 -15.40
CA LEU A 55 5.59 12.12 -15.72
C LEU A 55 5.12 12.17 -17.18
N ASP A 56 5.16 13.34 -17.82
CA ASP A 56 4.80 13.49 -19.24
C ASP A 56 5.98 13.17 -20.19
N SER A 57 7.13 12.71 -19.66
CA SER A 57 8.31 12.38 -20.47
C SER A 57 8.06 11.17 -21.38
N ALA A 58 8.58 11.23 -22.62
CA ALA A 58 8.61 10.08 -23.52
C ALA A 58 9.50 8.93 -22.99
N ASP A 59 10.54 9.25 -22.18
CA ASP A 59 11.44 8.25 -21.59
C ASP A 59 10.80 7.62 -20.31
N PRO A 60 10.48 6.32 -20.33
CA PRO A 60 9.91 5.65 -19.17
C PRO A 60 10.84 5.64 -17.94
N ARG A 61 12.15 5.81 -18.13
CA ARG A 61 13.09 5.90 -17.00
C ARG A 61 12.92 7.21 -16.24
N LEU A 62 12.65 8.30 -16.94
CA LEU A 62 12.37 9.60 -16.30
C LEU A 62 11.03 9.58 -15.60
N ARG A 63 10.00 8.97 -16.21
CA ARG A 63 8.70 8.78 -15.55
C ARG A 63 8.82 7.92 -14.29
N LEU A 64 9.55 6.79 -14.36
CA LEU A 64 9.77 5.92 -13.19
C LEU A 64 10.46 6.68 -12.06
N ARG A 65 11.50 7.46 -12.37
CA ARG A 65 12.19 8.28 -11.37
C ARG A 65 11.26 9.34 -10.77
N ALA A 66 10.45 9.99 -11.58
CA ALA A 66 9.47 10.96 -11.10
C ALA A 66 8.44 10.32 -10.14
N VAL A 67 7.94 9.12 -10.47
CA VAL A 67 7.06 8.34 -9.58
C VAL A 67 7.75 7.99 -8.26
N GLU A 68 9.04 7.64 -8.30
CA GLU A 68 9.81 7.34 -7.08
C GLU A 68 9.99 8.58 -6.21
N ASP A 69 10.35 9.72 -6.81
CA ASP A 69 10.53 10.98 -6.09
C ASP A 69 9.19 11.47 -5.50
N LEU A 70 8.08 11.40 -6.26
CA LEU A 70 6.72 11.70 -5.78
C LEU A 70 6.29 10.76 -4.67
N GLY A 71 6.54 9.46 -4.83
CA GLY A 71 6.17 8.44 -3.84
C GLY A 71 6.89 8.61 -2.51
N GLN A 72 8.13 9.07 -2.53
CA GLN A 72 8.95 9.33 -1.33
C GLN A 72 8.69 10.72 -0.72
N SER A 73 8.09 11.64 -1.46
CA SER A 73 7.72 12.96 -0.95
C SER A 73 6.69 12.84 0.17
N LEU A 74 6.78 13.70 1.18
CA LEU A 74 5.77 13.81 2.24
C LEU A 74 4.65 14.81 1.88
N ASP A 75 4.74 15.48 0.73
CA ASP A 75 3.74 16.44 0.29
C ASP A 75 2.45 15.72 -0.14
N PRO A 76 1.29 16.07 0.43
CA PRO A 76 0.01 15.48 0.03
C PRO A 76 -0.32 15.66 -1.46
N ARG A 77 0.16 16.75 -2.09
CA ARG A 77 -0.06 17.03 -3.52
C ARG A 77 0.59 16.03 -4.45
N ALA A 78 1.50 15.18 -3.95
CA ALA A 78 2.10 14.12 -4.74
C ALA A 78 1.13 12.98 -5.08
N VAL A 79 -0.04 12.90 -4.43
CA VAL A 79 -1.04 11.84 -4.69
C VAL A 79 -1.67 12.02 -6.07
N ASP A 80 -2.10 13.23 -6.42
CA ASP A 80 -2.78 13.51 -7.70
C ASP A 80 -1.92 13.13 -8.93
N PRO A 81 -0.63 13.52 -9.01
CA PRO A 81 0.25 13.03 -10.07
C PRO A 81 0.38 11.51 -10.11
N LEU A 82 0.54 10.84 -8.95
CA LEU A 82 0.67 9.37 -8.89
C LEU A 82 -0.59 8.65 -9.40
N LEU A 83 -1.80 9.23 -9.19
CA LEU A 83 -3.04 8.66 -9.71
C LEU A 83 -3.05 8.58 -11.24
N LYS A 84 -2.45 9.55 -11.93
CA LYS A 84 -2.36 9.55 -13.41
C LYS A 84 -1.53 8.37 -13.92
N ASP A 85 -0.47 8.00 -13.19
CA ASP A 85 0.47 6.97 -13.60
C ASP A 85 0.03 5.53 -13.29
N VAL A 86 -1.12 5.34 -12.66
CA VAL A 86 -1.78 4.03 -12.55
C VAL A 86 -2.17 3.45 -13.92
N GLY A 87 -2.15 4.25 -14.98
CA GLY A 87 -2.39 3.84 -16.36
C GLY A 87 -1.16 3.96 -17.28
N ASP A 88 0.05 4.08 -16.73
CA ASP A 88 1.27 4.23 -17.54
C ASP A 88 1.48 3.01 -18.47
N PRO A 89 1.87 3.22 -19.75
CA PRO A 89 2.14 2.11 -20.67
C PRO A 89 3.35 1.25 -20.27
N ASP A 90 4.27 1.75 -19.45
CA ASP A 90 5.36 0.96 -18.87
C ASP A 90 4.90 0.35 -17.54
N LEU A 91 4.77 -0.98 -17.52
CA LEU A 91 4.31 -1.74 -16.34
C LEU A 91 5.13 -1.48 -15.07
N ARG A 92 6.39 -1.03 -15.19
CA ARG A 92 7.24 -0.72 -14.03
C ARG A 92 6.82 0.60 -13.40
N VAL A 93 6.50 1.58 -14.21
CA VAL A 93 6.00 2.91 -13.78
C VAL A 93 4.64 2.72 -13.11
N GLU A 94 3.71 2.05 -13.82
CA GLU A 94 2.39 1.72 -13.31
C GLU A 94 2.44 0.97 -11.97
N ALA A 95 3.22 -0.12 -11.89
CA ALA A 95 3.36 -0.91 -10.69
C ALA A 95 3.92 -0.09 -9.52
N ARG A 96 4.86 0.81 -9.79
CA ARG A 96 5.46 1.65 -8.77
C ARG A 96 4.49 2.71 -8.26
N ALA A 97 3.70 3.32 -9.14
CA ALA A 97 2.65 4.26 -8.75
C ALA A 97 1.61 3.59 -7.83
N ILE A 98 1.17 2.37 -8.17
CA ILE A 98 0.24 1.58 -7.35
C ILE A 98 0.85 1.29 -5.96
N ASP A 99 2.12 0.87 -5.91
CA ASP A 99 2.81 0.56 -4.65
C ASP A 99 2.85 1.79 -3.72
N TYR A 100 3.17 2.98 -4.27
CA TYR A 100 3.22 4.21 -3.49
C TYR A 100 1.85 4.71 -3.04
N LEU A 101 0.82 4.63 -3.88
CA LEU A 101 -0.55 4.96 -3.50
C LEU A 101 -1.04 4.08 -2.34
N GLY A 102 -0.73 2.79 -2.39
CA GLY A 102 -1.01 1.86 -1.29
C GLY A 102 -0.22 2.21 -0.02
N ALA A 103 1.08 2.51 -0.12
CA ALA A 103 1.92 2.87 1.02
C ALA A 103 1.47 4.19 1.69
N ARG A 104 0.97 5.13 0.90
CA ARG A 104 0.42 6.42 1.38
C ARG A 104 -1.01 6.31 1.90
N ARG A 105 -1.64 5.15 1.77
CA ARG A 105 -3.06 4.94 2.10
C ARG A 105 -3.97 5.96 1.41
N ALA A 106 -3.70 6.23 0.14
CA ALA A 106 -4.42 7.22 -0.65
C ALA A 106 -5.82 6.70 -1.00
N ALA A 107 -6.83 7.06 -0.21
CA ALA A 107 -8.22 6.61 -0.41
C ALA A 107 -8.77 7.02 -1.79
N ASP A 108 -8.32 8.14 -2.33
CA ASP A 108 -8.71 8.63 -3.66
C ASP A 108 -8.32 7.67 -4.79
N ALA A 109 -7.34 6.76 -4.54
CA ALA A 109 -6.95 5.72 -5.48
C ALA A 109 -7.92 4.53 -5.53
N THR A 110 -8.76 4.33 -4.52
CA THR A 110 -9.62 3.15 -4.40
C THR A 110 -10.46 2.88 -5.65
N PRO A 111 -11.24 3.84 -6.21
CA PRO A 111 -12.08 3.56 -7.38
C PRO A 111 -11.27 3.15 -8.60
N LEU A 112 -10.12 3.81 -8.83
CA LEU A 112 -9.23 3.54 -9.95
C LEU A 112 -8.58 2.16 -9.82
N LEU A 113 -8.12 1.79 -8.64
CA LEU A 113 -7.52 0.49 -8.37
C LEU A 113 -8.55 -0.65 -8.47
N VAL A 114 -9.78 -0.43 -8.01
CA VAL A 114 -10.88 -1.38 -8.19
C VAL A 114 -11.16 -1.60 -9.68
N GLN A 115 -11.25 -0.53 -10.48
CA GLN A 115 -11.41 -0.66 -11.94
C GLN A 115 -10.27 -1.48 -12.56
N LYS A 116 -9.03 -1.29 -12.10
CA LYS A 116 -7.84 -2.02 -12.58
C LYS A 116 -7.95 -3.53 -12.36
N LEU A 117 -8.58 -4.01 -11.30
CA LEU A 117 -8.75 -5.45 -11.04
C LEU A 117 -9.52 -6.15 -12.16
N PHE A 118 -10.51 -5.48 -12.74
CA PHE A 118 -11.39 -6.05 -13.75
C PHE A 118 -10.89 -5.87 -15.19
N LEU A 119 -9.72 -5.24 -15.39
CA LEU A 119 -9.14 -5.12 -16.73
C LEU A 119 -8.72 -6.48 -17.28
N THR A 120 -9.23 -6.78 -18.47
CA THR A 120 -8.90 -8.02 -19.18
C THR A 120 -7.43 -8.01 -19.58
N GLY A 121 -6.73 -9.15 -19.39
CA GLY A 121 -5.33 -9.29 -19.78
C GLY A 121 -4.30 -8.68 -18.83
N ALA A 122 -4.71 -8.10 -17.70
CA ALA A 122 -3.75 -7.65 -16.69
C ALA A 122 -2.93 -8.83 -16.15
N PRO A 123 -1.58 -8.70 -16.05
CA PRO A 123 -0.74 -9.75 -15.49
C PRO A 123 -1.10 -10.04 -14.02
N ASN A 124 -1.00 -11.31 -13.59
CA ASN A 124 -1.28 -11.69 -12.20
C ASN A 124 -0.46 -10.88 -11.20
N GLY A 125 0.81 -10.59 -11.51
CA GLY A 125 1.66 -9.76 -10.65
C GLY A 125 1.12 -8.33 -10.46
N LEU A 126 0.50 -7.75 -11.49
CA LEU A 126 -0.14 -6.44 -11.37
C LEU A 126 -1.41 -6.52 -10.51
N ARG A 127 -2.25 -7.54 -10.73
CA ARG A 127 -3.46 -7.79 -9.93
C ARG A 127 -3.11 -7.95 -8.43
N GLN A 128 -2.06 -8.71 -8.14
CA GLN A 128 -1.58 -8.86 -6.76
C GLN A 128 -1.12 -7.53 -6.14
N ARG A 129 -0.42 -6.67 -6.91
CA ARG A 129 -0.04 -5.33 -6.43
C ARG A 129 -1.26 -4.46 -6.15
N VAL A 130 -2.23 -4.45 -7.06
CA VAL A 130 -3.49 -3.71 -6.87
C VAL A 130 -4.21 -4.17 -5.60
N LEU A 131 -4.38 -5.48 -5.40
CA LEU A 131 -5.00 -6.05 -4.20
C LEU A 131 -4.22 -5.68 -2.94
N THR A 132 -2.89 -5.76 -2.99
CA THR A 132 -2.02 -5.36 -1.86
C THR A 132 -2.17 -3.87 -1.55
N ALA A 133 -2.24 -3.02 -2.58
CA ALA A 133 -2.45 -1.57 -2.41
C ALA A 133 -3.81 -1.28 -1.78
N LEU A 134 -4.90 -1.91 -2.26
CA LEU A 134 -6.24 -1.77 -1.70
C LEU A 134 -6.29 -2.21 -0.23
N GLY A 135 -5.64 -3.33 0.11
CA GLY A 135 -5.53 -3.78 1.50
C GLY A 135 -4.81 -2.77 2.40
N ARG A 136 -3.71 -2.15 1.92
CA ARG A 136 -2.96 -1.11 2.65
C ARG A 136 -3.75 0.19 2.80
N ILE A 137 -4.50 0.59 1.76
CA ILE A 137 -5.39 1.75 1.81
C ILE A 137 -6.42 1.55 2.92
N GLY A 138 -7.01 0.35 3.00
CA GLY A 138 -7.96 0.01 4.05
C GLY A 138 -9.34 0.65 3.86
N ASP A 139 -9.71 1.01 2.63
CA ASP A 139 -11.01 1.62 2.34
C ASP A 139 -12.08 0.51 2.19
N PRO A 140 -13.10 0.48 3.08
CA PRO A 140 -14.16 -0.54 3.02
C PRO A 140 -14.97 -0.55 1.71
N SER A 141 -14.98 0.55 0.98
CA SER A 141 -15.69 0.63 -0.31
C SER A 141 -15.15 -0.34 -1.36
N ALA A 142 -13.89 -0.80 -1.22
CA ALA A 142 -13.29 -1.80 -2.09
C ALA A 142 -13.73 -3.24 -1.80
N SER A 143 -14.22 -3.52 -0.59
CA SER A 143 -14.42 -4.90 -0.09
C SER A 143 -15.35 -5.73 -0.99
N ARG A 144 -16.48 -5.16 -1.38
CA ARG A 144 -17.45 -5.85 -2.23
C ARG A 144 -16.87 -6.17 -3.60
N ALA A 145 -16.20 -5.21 -4.21
CA ALA A 145 -15.60 -5.39 -5.54
C ALA A 145 -14.47 -6.45 -5.50
N ILE A 146 -13.67 -6.48 -4.44
CA ILE A 146 -12.64 -7.51 -4.26
C ILE A 146 -13.30 -8.89 -4.14
N LEU A 147 -14.36 -9.06 -3.34
CA LEU A 147 -15.09 -10.33 -3.24
C LEU A 147 -15.63 -10.82 -4.57
N ASP A 148 -16.28 -9.92 -5.34
CA ASP A 148 -16.85 -10.24 -6.64
C ASP A 148 -15.74 -10.64 -7.64
N PHE A 149 -14.58 -9.99 -7.57
CA PHE A 149 -13.41 -10.35 -8.36
C PHE A 149 -12.87 -11.75 -7.98
N LEU A 150 -12.73 -12.06 -6.69
CA LEU A 150 -12.22 -13.34 -6.21
C LEU A 150 -13.10 -14.52 -6.61
N GLY A 151 -14.43 -14.29 -6.70
CA GLY A 151 -15.37 -15.32 -7.14
C GLY A 151 -15.16 -15.82 -8.57
N GLN A 152 -14.42 -15.09 -9.40
CA GLN A 152 -14.17 -15.38 -10.81
C GLN A 152 -12.66 -15.59 -11.11
N GLU A 153 -11.78 -15.34 -10.15
CA GLU A 153 -10.33 -15.36 -10.36
C GLU A 153 -9.78 -16.81 -10.33
N PRO A 154 -9.16 -17.29 -11.41
CA PRO A 154 -8.67 -18.66 -11.51
C PRO A 154 -7.36 -18.87 -10.73
N SER A 155 -6.51 -17.84 -10.58
CA SER A 155 -5.21 -17.95 -9.95
C SER A 155 -5.32 -18.03 -8.43
N ALA A 156 -4.88 -19.13 -7.84
CA ALA A 156 -4.86 -19.32 -6.39
C ALA A 156 -4.00 -18.26 -5.68
N ASP A 157 -2.88 -17.85 -6.28
CA ASP A 157 -1.98 -16.86 -5.70
C ASP A 157 -2.63 -15.47 -5.66
N VAL A 158 -3.37 -15.11 -6.72
CA VAL A 158 -4.13 -13.85 -6.77
C VAL A 158 -5.28 -13.89 -5.76
N ARG A 159 -6.03 -15.03 -5.69
CA ARG A 159 -7.09 -15.20 -4.69
C ARG A 159 -6.54 -15.06 -3.26
N GLY A 160 -5.40 -15.69 -2.96
CA GLY A 160 -4.77 -15.57 -1.65
C GLY A 160 -4.42 -14.14 -1.29
N THR A 161 -3.88 -13.38 -2.25
CA THR A 161 -3.58 -11.95 -2.05
C THR A 161 -4.84 -11.14 -1.78
N GLY A 162 -5.94 -11.42 -2.48
CA GLY A 162 -7.21 -10.73 -2.28
C GLY A 162 -7.86 -11.06 -0.94
N ILE A 163 -7.84 -12.33 -0.51
CA ILE A 163 -8.34 -12.74 0.82
C ILE A 163 -7.55 -12.01 1.91
N TYR A 164 -6.22 -11.95 1.78
CA TYR A 164 -5.37 -11.20 2.70
C TYR A 164 -5.75 -9.70 2.73
N ALA A 165 -5.95 -9.08 1.55
CA ALA A 165 -6.33 -7.68 1.44
C ALA A 165 -7.68 -7.40 2.12
N LEU A 166 -8.68 -8.29 2.00
CA LEU A 166 -9.96 -8.17 2.71
C LEU A 166 -9.79 -8.22 4.22
N GLY A 167 -8.89 -9.06 4.72
CA GLY A 167 -8.54 -9.11 6.14
C GLY A 167 -7.87 -7.80 6.63
N GLU A 168 -7.02 -7.17 5.81
CA GLU A 168 -6.38 -5.89 6.14
C GLU A 168 -7.37 -4.71 6.10
N ILE A 169 -8.33 -4.73 5.17
CA ILE A 169 -9.41 -3.71 5.12
C ILE A 169 -10.28 -3.80 6.37
N GLY A 170 -10.58 -5.00 6.86
CA GLY A 170 -11.31 -5.18 8.10
C GLY A 170 -12.80 -4.85 8.03
N ASP A 171 -13.41 -4.91 6.85
CA ASP A 171 -14.83 -4.63 6.67
C ASP A 171 -15.69 -5.77 7.24
N VAL A 172 -16.38 -5.49 8.34
CA VAL A 172 -17.24 -6.49 9.03
C VAL A 172 -18.46 -6.88 8.21
N THR A 173 -18.86 -6.07 7.23
CA THR A 173 -20.10 -6.30 6.47
C THR A 173 -20.00 -7.46 5.50
N ILE A 174 -18.77 -7.84 5.08
CA ILE A 174 -18.52 -8.91 4.13
C ILE A 174 -18.22 -10.27 4.77
N GLY A 175 -18.32 -10.38 6.10
CA GLY A 175 -17.86 -11.57 6.82
C GLY A 175 -18.56 -12.87 6.39
N GLU A 176 -19.88 -12.84 6.12
CA GLU A 176 -20.63 -14.02 5.68
C GLU A 176 -20.32 -14.41 4.24
N GLU A 177 -20.16 -13.42 3.36
CA GLU A 177 -19.77 -13.66 1.96
C GLU A 177 -18.37 -14.24 1.89
N LEU A 178 -17.42 -13.72 2.68
CA LEU A 178 -16.06 -14.23 2.75
C LEU A 178 -16.03 -15.66 3.29
N ARG A 179 -16.86 -16.00 4.29
CA ARG A 179 -17.03 -17.36 4.79
C ARG A 179 -17.57 -18.29 3.70
N THR A 180 -18.54 -17.81 2.94
CA THR A 180 -19.13 -18.57 1.82
C THR A 180 -18.11 -18.84 0.74
N LEU A 181 -17.26 -17.87 0.40
CA LEU A 181 -16.13 -18.03 -0.53
C LEU A 181 -15.16 -19.08 0.00
N GLY A 182 -14.77 -19.04 1.27
CA GLY A 182 -13.90 -20.03 1.90
C GLY A 182 -14.45 -21.45 1.88
N ASN A 183 -15.77 -21.63 2.05
CA ASN A 183 -16.43 -22.94 1.97
C ASN A 183 -16.38 -23.56 0.56
N ARG A 184 -16.35 -22.73 -0.47
CA ARG A 184 -16.22 -23.16 -1.89
C ARG A 184 -14.78 -23.39 -2.32
N GLU A 185 -13.82 -22.86 -1.58
CA GLU A 185 -12.41 -23.00 -1.91
C GLU A 185 -11.97 -24.47 -1.69
N SER A 186 -11.15 -24.98 -2.60
CA SER A 186 -10.59 -26.35 -2.53
C SER A 186 -9.18 -26.37 -1.92
N ASP A 187 -8.40 -25.29 -2.06
CA ASP A 187 -7.04 -25.20 -1.53
C ASP A 187 -7.06 -25.01 0.00
N PRO A 188 -6.50 -25.96 0.79
CA PRO A 188 -6.48 -25.82 2.25
C PRO A 188 -5.73 -24.57 2.75
N ARG A 189 -4.74 -24.09 1.99
CA ARG A 189 -4.00 -22.86 2.33
C ARG A 189 -4.90 -21.63 2.22
N LEU A 190 -5.74 -21.59 1.19
CA LEU A 190 -6.68 -20.47 1.01
C LEU A 190 -7.80 -20.52 2.06
N LYS A 191 -8.28 -21.71 2.44
CA LYS A 191 -9.22 -21.85 3.57
C LYS A 191 -8.65 -21.25 4.85
N LYS A 192 -7.40 -21.58 5.18
CA LYS A 192 -6.72 -21.03 6.35
C LYS A 192 -6.59 -19.52 6.27
N LEU A 193 -6.27 -18.96 5.11
CA LEU A 193 -6.22 -17.50 4.90
C LEU A 193 -7.59 -16.84 5.11
N VAL A 194 -8.68 -17.48 4.69
CA VAL A 194 -10.04 -16.99 4.95
C VAL A 194 -10.33 -16.97 6.46
N ASP A 195 -9.97 -18.02 7.18
CA ASP A 195 -10.16 -18.05 8.65
C ASP A 195 -9.35 -16.94 9.34
N GLU A 196 -8.09 -16.72 8.91
CA GLU A 196 -7.25 -15.63 9.41
C GLU A 196 -7.84 -14.25 9.09
N ALA A 197 -8.34 -14.05 7.88
CA ALA A 197 -9.00 -12.80 7.49
C ALA A 197 -10.29 -12.55 8.28
N LEU A 198 -11.11 -13.58 8.49
CA LEU A 198 -12.32 -13.48 9.32
C LEU A 198 -11.99 -13.13 10.77
N MET A 199 -10.93 -13.72 11.34
CA MET A 199 -10.46 -13.35 12.68
C MET A 199 -10.05 -11.86 12.73
N LYS A 200 -9.29 -11.36 11.76
CA LYS A 200 -8.92 -9.93 11.70
C LYS A 200 -10.15 -9.04 11.64
N ILE A 201 -11.10 -9.34 10.76
CA ILE A 201 -12.34 -8.58 10.57
C ILE A 201 -13.14 -8.51 11.89
N THR A 202 -13.17 -9.59 12.68
CA THR A 202 -13.95 -9.63 13.93
C THR A 202 -13.22 -9.02 15.12
N THR A 203 -11.88 -8.99 15.11
CA THR A 203 -11.07 -8.47 16.23
C THR A 203 -10.72 -7.00 16.11
N LEU A 204 -10.80 -6.42 14.91
CA LEU A 204 -10.57 -4.99 14.75
C LEU A 204 -11.63 -4.17 15.50
N PRO A 205 -11.22 -3.16 16.28
CA PRO A 205 -12.19 -2.29 16.94
C PRO A 205 -13.08 -1.65 15.88
N ARG A 206 -14.38 -1.89 16.00
CA ARG A 206 -15.38 -1.29 15.11
C ARG A 206 -15.24 0.22 15.21
N PRO A 207 -15.03 0.97 14.09
CA PRO A 207 -15.08 2.42 14.15
C PRO A 207 -16.43 2.80 14.78
N GLU A 208 -16.38 3.46 15.94
CA GLU A 208 -17.59 3.98 16.56
C GLU A 208 -18.29 4.84 15.51
N LYS A 209 -19.50 4.45 15.13
CA LYS A 209 -20.39 5.34 14.41
C LYS A 209 -20.54 6.55 15.31
N LYS A 210 -19.81 7.63 15.03
CA LYS A 210 -20.10 8.94 15.62
C LYS A 210 -21.53 9.23 15.21
N GLU A 211 -22.45 8.92 16.12
CA GLU A 211 -23.85 9.30 15.96
C GLU A 211 -23.83 10.82 15.75
N PHE A 212 -24.24 11.23 14.57
CA PHE A 212 -24.38 12.67 14.29
C PHE A 212 -25.46 13.17 15.26
N VAL A 213 -25.04 13.67 16.41
CA VAL A 213 -25.90 14.44 17.29
C VAL A 213 -26.05 15.80 16.58
N PRO A 214 -27.22 16.05 15.96
CA PRO A 214 -27.46 17.38 15.41
C PRO A 214 -27.24 18.38 16.53
N PRO A 215 -26.56 19.50 16.28
CA PRO A 215 -26.42 20.54 17.28
C PRO A 215 -27.84 20.81 17.80
N ALA A 216 -28.03 20.69 19.11
CA ALA A 216 -29.29 21.00 19.74
C ALA A 216 -29.74 22.35 19.12
N SER A 217 -30.94 22.36 18.53
CA SER A 217 -31.53 23.56 17.90
C SER A 217 -31.72 24.60 19.00
N GLY A 218 -30.60 25.15 19.45
CA GLY A 218 -30.48 26.23 20.38
C GLY A 218 -30.74 27.50 19.62
N LEU A 219 -31.96 28.00 19.79
CA LEU A 219 -32.33 29.40 19.80
C LEU A 219 -31.29 30.33 19.17
N VAL A 220 -31.51 30.64 17.90
CA VAL A 220 -30.92 31.85 17.31
C VAL A 220 -31.34 33.00 18.23
N PRO A 221 -30.44 33.68 18.94
CA PRO A 221 -30.82 34.81 19.75
C PRO A 221 -31.43 35.88 18.82
N PRO A 222 -32.53 36.51 19.22
CA PRO A 222 -33.18 37.54 18.40
C PRO A 222 -32.17 38.66 18.08
N LEU A 223 -32.04 38.97 16.79
CA LEU A 223 -31.25 40.10 16.32
C LEU A 223 -31.71 41.36 17.05
N LYS A 224 -30.80 42.00 17.77
CA LYS A 224 -31.05 43.34 18.34
C LYS A 224 -31.37 44.29 17.19
N PRO A 225 -32.47 45.07 17.29
CA PRO A 225 -32.73 46.12 16.32
C PRO A 225 -31.58 47.14 16.35
N ALA A 226 -31.16 47.53 15.16
CA ALA A 226 -30.15 48.57 14.97
C ALA A 226 -30.68 49.90 15.46
N PRO A 227 -29.80 50.80 15.96
CA PRO A 227 -30.17 52.13 16.48
C PRO A 227 -30.69 53.07 15.38
#